data_460f166e4862b5f978e70ca5f3e10701
#
_entry.id   460f166e4862b5f978e70ca5f3e10701
#
_cell.length_a   1.000
_cell.length_b   1.000
_cell.length_c   1.000
_cell.angle_alpha   90.00
_cell.angle_beta   90.00
_cell.angle_gamma   90.00
#
_symmetry.space_group_name_H-M   'P 1'
#
loop_
_entity.id
_entity.type
_entity.pdbx_description
1 polymer ?
#
loop_
_entity_poly.entity_id
_entity_poly.type
_entity_poly.pdbx_seq_one_letter_code
_entity_poly.pdbx_strand_id
1 'polypeptide(L)'
;GLDVVVHEDRHIPMAAVSVWYHVGSRHEQPGRTGFAHLFEHLMFSGSEHHKGTFMEPFEQVGATDLNGTTWFDRTNYFETVPTTALDMALWMESDRMGHLLGAIDQADLDEQRGVVQNEKRQGENQPYGRVWENIFSASYPAGHPYHHSVIGSMNDLNAATLSDVKDWF
;
A
#
# COMPACT_ATOMS: atom_id res chain seq x y z
N GLY A 1 12.18 7.85 -14.88
CA GLY A 1 13.04 6.80 -14.39
C GLY A 1 12.95 6.72 -12.87
N LEU A 2 13.63 5.77 -12.26
CA LEU A 2 13.71 5.63 -10.81
C LEU A 2 14.77 6.59 -10.26
N ASP A 3 14.39 7.44 -9.30
CA ASP A 3 15.35 8.25 -8.55
C ASP A 3 15.83 7.44 -7.34
N VAL A 4 17.16 7.34 -7.17
CA VAL A 4 17.77 6.56 -6.09
C VAL A 4 18.59 7.46 -5.21
N VAL A 5 18.31 7.42 -3.90
CA VAL A 5 19.08 8.13 -2.87
C VAL A 5 19.74 7.09 -1.97
N VAL A 6 21.06 7.18 -1.82
CA VAL A 6 21.83 6.29 -0.95
C VAL A 6 22.50 7.12 0.14
N HIS A 7 22.26 6.74 1.39
CA HIS A 7 22.94 7.28 2.56
C HIS A 7 23.72 6.16 3.24
N GLU A 8 25.04 6.30 3.32
CA GLU A 8 25.91 5.28 3.94
C GLU A 8 26.10 5.59 5.43
N ASP A 9 25.68 4.66 6.29
CA ASP A 9 25.97 4.62 7.72
C ASP A 9 26.44 3.22 8.10
N ARG A 10 27.63 3.10 8.68
CA ARG A 10 28.26 1.82 9.03
C ARG A 10 28.30 1.54 10.53
N HIS A 11 27.51 2.25 11.33
CA HIS A 11 27.51 2.06 12.78
C HIS A 11 26.87 0.73 13.20
N ILE A 12 25.89 0.26 12.44
CA ILE A 12 25.21 -1.03 12.67
C ILE A 12 25.11 -1.81 11.35
N PRO A 13 25.12 -3.15 11.38
CA PRO A 13 25.05 -3.99 10.18
C PRO A 13 23.60 -4.15 9.67
N MET A 14 22.88 -3.05 9.51
CA MET A 14 21.50 -2.99 9.03
C MET A 14 21.40 -2.08 7.82
N ALA A 15 20.43 -2.35 6.96
CA ALA A 15 20.09 -1.52 5.83
C ALA A 15 18.57 -1.25 5.84
N ALA A 16 18.19 0.02 5.76
CA ALA A 16 16.80 0.41 5.56
C ALA A 16 16.57 0.61 4.05
N VAL A 17 15.53 -0.01 3.52
CA VAL A 17 15.04 0.19 2.16
C VAL A 17 13.70 0.89 2.25
N SER A 18 13.48 1.92 1.43
CA SER A 18 12.20 2.64 1.38
C SER A 18 11.89 3.03 -0.06
N VAL A 19 10.79 2.51 -0.58
CA VAL A 19 10.31 2.77 -1.94
C VAL A 19 9.08 3.66 -1.89
N TRP A 20 9.11 4.76 -2.65
CA TRP A 20 8.05 5.75 -2.69
C TRP A 20 7.43 5.83 -4.08
N TYR A 21 6.11 5.66 -4.12
CA TYR A 21 5.30 5.89 -5.30
C TYR A 21 4.56 7.22 -5.11
N HIS A 22 4.72 8.15 -6.05
CA HIS A 22 4.03 9.45 -6.04
C HIS A 22 2.56 9.32 -6.48
N VAL A 23 1.91 8.30 -5.99
CA VAL A 23 0.51 7.96 -6.23
C VAL A 23 -0.18 7.72 -4.90
N GLY A 24 -1.33 8.33 -4.69
CA GLY A 24 -2.13 8.19 -3.49
C GLY A 24 -3.60 8.51 -3.76
N SER A 25 -4.41 8.65 -2.72
CA SER A 25 -5.86 8.75 -2.87
C SER A 25 -6.35 9.97 -3.67
N ARG A 26 -5.53 11.01 -3.82
CA ARG A 26 -5.88 12.17 -4.68
C ARG A 26 -6.02 11.82 -6.17
N HIS A 27 -5.42 10.71 -6.61
CA HIS A 27 -5.45 10.29 -8.00
C HIS A 27 -6.68 9.40 -8.32
N GLU A 28 -7.45 9.06 -7.29
CA GLU A 28 -8.64 8.24 -7.42
C GLU A 28 -9.73 8.96 -8.21
N GLN A 29 -10.44 8.20 -9.03
CA GLN A 29 -11.59 8.71 -9.79
C GLN A 29 -12.87 8.65 -8.94
N PRO A 30 -13.87 9.50 -9.21
CA PRO A 30 -15.17 9.39 -8.57
C PRO A 30 -15.77 7.98 -8.71
N GLY A 31 -16.25 7.41 -7.61
CA GLY A 31 -16.76 6.03 -7.55
C GLY A 31 -15.68 4.96 -7.37
N ARG A 32 -14.42 5.38 -7.16
CA ARG A 32 -13.27 4.49 -6.96
C ARG A 32 -12.41 4.94 -5.77
N THR A 33 -13.04 5.44 -4.71
CA THR A 33 -12.33 5.86 -3.51
C THR A 33 -11.87 4.67 -2.68
N GLY A 34 -10.66 4.75 -2.12
CA GLY A 34 -10.01 3.68 -1.35
C GLY A 34 -9.11 2.77 -2.18
N PHE A 35 -8.99 3.01 -3.50
CA PHE A 35 -8.17 2.18 -4.40
C PHE A 35 -6.69 2.26 -4.09
N ALA A 36 -6.16 3.44 -3.77
CA ALA A 36 -4.75 3.59 -3.40
C ALA A 36 -4.39 2.74 -2.17
N HIS A 37 -5.25 2.73 -1.16
CA HIS A 37 -5.06 1.93 0.05
C HIS A 37 -5.30 0.43 -0.20
N LEU A 38 -6.32 0.07 -0.95
CA LEU A 38 -6.55 -1.32 -1.37
C LEU A 38 -5.34 -1.86 -2.15
N PHE A 39 -4.76 -1.03 -3.03
CA PHE A 39 -3.58 -1.41 -3.79
C PHE A 39 -2.34 -1.56 -2.90
N GLU A 40 -2.19 -0.73 -1.86
CA GLU A 40 -1.16 -0.92 -0.84
C GLU A 40 -1.23 -2.34 -0.26
N HIS A 41 -2.43 -2.81 0.12
CA HIS A 41 -2.62 -4.17 0.63
C HIS A 41 -2.26 -5.24 -0.40
N LEU A 42 -2.69 -5.08 -1.65
CA LEU A 42 -2.37 -6.03 -2.72
C LEU A 42 -0.87 -6.13 -2.99
N MET A 43 -0.10 -5.09 -2.75
CA MET A 43 1.35 -5.09 -2.87
C MET A 43 2.06 -6.01 -1.85
N PHE A 44 1.37 -6.44 -0.80
CA PHE A 44 1.86 -7.45 0.14
C PHE A 44 1.46 -8.89 -0.23
N SER A 45 0.68 -9.07 -1.28
CA SER A 45 0.48 -10.37 -1.91
C SER A 45 1.75 -10.83 -2.63
N GLY A 46 1.76 -12.01 -3.21
CA GLY A 46 2.89 -12.49 -3.99
C GLY A 46 3.11 -11.72 -5.29
N SER A 47 4.17 -12.05 -5.98
CA SER A 47 4.50 -11.58 -7.31
C SER A 47 4.67 -12.75 -8.28
N GLU A 48 4.93 -12.48 -9.56
CA GLU A 48 5.07 -13.57 -10.56
C GLU A 48 6.18 -14.55 -10.23
N HIS A 49 7.29 -14.07 -9.63
CA HIS A 49 8.45 -14.88 -9.29
C HIS A 49 8.54 -15.25 -7.82
N HIS A 50 7.68 -14.68 -6.96
CA HIS A 50 7.58 -15.02 -5.55
C HIS A 50 6.14 -15.38 -5.18
N LYS A 51 5.90 -16.65 -4.85
CA LYS A 51 4.59 -17.14 -4.36
C LYS A 51 4.52 -17.04 -2.84
N GLY A 52 3.37 -16.68 -2.32
CA GLY A 52 3.17 -16.44 -0.89
C GLY A 52 3.12 -14.95 -0.56
N THR A 53 3.21 -14.62 0.71
CA THR A 53 3.17 -13.22 1.13
C THR A 53 4.53 -12.54 0.95
N PHE A 54 4.51 -11.27 0.58
CA PHE A 54 5.73 -10.46 0.49
C PHE A 54 6.52 -10.42 1.81
N MET A 55 5.84 -10.51 2.94
CA MET A 55 6.45 -10.39 4.27
C MET A 55 7.28 -11.60 4.68
N GLU A 56 6.92 -12.80 4.25
CA GLU A 56 7.51 -14.06 4.73
C GLU A 56 9.04 -14.13 4.58
N PRO A 57 9.67 -13.83 3.42
CA PRO A 57 11.12 -13.84 3.30
C PRO A 57 11.82 -12.85 4.22
N PHE A 58 11.20 -11.70 4.47
CA PHE A 58 11.73 -10.67 5.35
C PHE A 58 11.70 -11.09 6.82
N GLU A 59 10.63 -11.75 7.26
CA GLU A 59 10.53 -12.31 8.61
C GLU A 59 11.60 -13.38 8.85
N GLN A 60 11.86 -14.22 7.85
CA GLN A 60 12.88 -15.29 7.93
C GLN A 60 14.30 -14.75 8.11
N VAL A 61 14.60 -13.55 7.59
CA VAL A 61 15.92 -12.93 7.74
C VAL A 61 16.01 -11.97 8.93
N GLY A 62 14.94 -11.85 9.71
CA GLY A 62 14.88 -10.97 10.87
C GLY A 62 14.74 -9.49 10.54
N ALA A 63 14.01 -9.17 9.48
CA ALA A 63 13.66 -7.78 9.15
C ALA A 63 12.82 -7.15 10.26
N THR A 64 12.96 -5.84 10.40
CA THR A 64 12.15 -5.00 11.27
C THR A 64 11.52 -3.86 10.47
N ASP A 65 10.58 -3.13 11.06
CA ASP A 65 9.91 -1.97 10.46
C ASP A 65 9.27 -2.25 9.09
N LEU A 66 8.94 -3.52 8.81
CA LEU A 66 8.31 -3.93 7.56
C LEU A 66 6.85 -3.46 7.50
N ASN A 67 6.56 -2.50 6.61
CA ASN A 67 5.22 -1.93 6.47
C ASN A 67 5.03 -1.19 5.14
N GLY A 68 3.77 -0.79 4.89
CA GLY A 68 3.38 0.17 3.87
C GLY A 68 2.51 1.26 4.47
N THR A 69 2.43 2.40 3.81
CA THR A 69 1.49 3.47 4.18
C THR A 69 0.99 4.20 2.94
N THR A 70 -0.28 4.57 2.95
CA THR A 70 -0.92 5.37 1.91
C THR A 70 -1.43 6.69 2.46
N TRP A 71 -1.24 7.77 1.70
CA TRP A 71 -1.81 9.07 1.98
C TRP A 71 -2.37 9.69 0.70
N PHE A 72 -2.73 10.95 0.73
CA PHE A 72 -3.31 11.62 -0.44
C PHE A 72 -2.36 11.62 -1.65
N ASP A 73 -1.07 11.86 -1.44
CA ASP A 73 -0.11 12.16 -2.51
C ASP A 73 0.87 11.04 -2.80
N ARG A 74 0.94 10.04 -1.93
CA ARG A 74 1.97 9.00 -2.00
C ARG A 74 1.50 7.69 -1.40
N THR A 75 2.12 6.60 -1.85
CA THR A 75 2.14 5.29 -1.19
C THR A 75 3.59 4.88 -1.05
N ASN A 76 4.02 4.41 0.10
CA ASN A 76 5.39 3.96 0.30
C ASN A 76 5.44 2.65 1.07
N TYR A 77 6.50 1.91 0.81
CA TYR A 77 6.82 0.64 1.47
C TYR A 77 8.22 0.76 2.05
N PHE A 78 8.46 0.13 3.17
CA PHE A 78 9.75 0.19 3.83
C PHE A 78 9.98 -1.03 4.71
N GLU A 79 11.25 -1.40 4.82
CA GLU A 79 11.76 -2.45 5.68
C GLU A 79 13.17 -2.14 6.13
N THR A 80 13.56 -2.70 7.27
CA THR A 80 14.92 -2.67 7.78
C THR A 80 15.42 -4.11 7.87
N VAL A 81 16.50 -4.43 7.16
CA VAL A 81 17.05 -5.77 7.04
C VAL A 81 18.51 -5.81 7.50
N PRO A 82 19.02 -6.96 7.97
CA PRO A 82 20.46 -7.16 8.07
C PRO A 82 21.13 -6.90 6.72
N THR A 83 22.33 -6.31 6.71
CA THR A 83 23.04 -5.99 5.45
C THR A 83 23.27 -7.20 4.56
N THR A 84 23.35 -8.40 5.12
CA THR A 84 23.45 -9.67 4.38
C THR A 84 22.19 -10.03 3.59
N ALA A 85 21.06 -9.42 3.90
CA ALA A 85 19.79 -9.63 3.22
C ALA A 85 19.41 -8.47 2.28
N LEU A 86 20.27 -7.46 2.10
CA LEU A 86 19.98 -6.30 1.25
C LEU A 86 19.68 -6.68 -0.19
N ASP A 87 20.44 -7.60 -0.77
CA ASP A 87 20.20 -8.05 -2.16
C ASP A 87 18.83 -8.71 -2.31
N MET A 88 18.42 -9.51 -1.31
CA MET A 88 17.08 -10.09 -1.28
C MET A 88 15.99 -9.01 -1.18
N ALA A 89 16.16 -8.02 -0.30
CA ALA A 89 15.20 -6.93 -0.15
C ALA A 89 15.04 -6.14 -1.47
N LEU A 90 16.13 -5.76 -2.09
CA LEU A 90 16.11 -5.05 -3.38
C LEU A 90 15.50 -5.90 -4.51
N TRP A 91 15.74 -7.21 -4.50
CA TRP A 91 15.12 -8.12 -5.45
C TRP A 91 13.61 -8.20 -5.25
N MET A 92 13.14 -8.37 -4.02
CA MET A 92 11.72 -8.43 -3.68
C MET A 92 10.99 -7.15 -4.07
N GLU A 93 11.58 -5.98 -3.78
CA GLU A 93 11.04 -4.68 -4.18
C GLU A 93 10.97 -4.53 -5.70
N SER A 94 12.01 -4.94 -6.42
CA SER A 94 12.03 -4.87 -7.89
C SER A 94 11.03 -5.83 -8.52
N ASP A 95 10.83 -7.02 -7.95
CA ASP A 95 9.90 -8.01 -8.47
C ASP A 95 8.44 -7.54 -8.32
N ARG A 96 8.04 -7.08 -7.14
CA ARG A 96 6.69 -6.51 -6.99
C ARG A 96 6.49 -5.24 -7.82
N MET A 97 7.52 -4.44 -8.05
CA MET A 97 7.45 -3.23 -8.87
C MET A 97 7.18 -3.55 -10.36
N GLY A 98 7.76 -4.63 -10.87
CA GLY A 98 7.65 -4.97 -12.28
C GLY A 98 6.73 -6.15 -12.61
N HIS A 99 6.42 -7.00 -11.62
CA HIS A 99 5.79 -8.32 -11.83
C HIS A 99 4.65 -8.63 -10.84
N LEU A 100 3.99 -7.60 -10.31
CA LEU A 100 2.86 -7.77 -9.39
C LEU A 100 1.61 -8.24 -10.12
N LEU A 101 1.23 -7.57 -11.21
CA LEU A 101 -0.10 -7.72 -11.82
C LEU A 101 -0.39 -9.11 -12.35
N GLY A 102 0.63 -9.83 -12.80
CA GLY A 102 0.48 -11.21 -13.26
C GLY A 102 0.20 -12.22 -12.14
N ALA A 103 0.49 -11.83 -10.89
CA ALA A 103 0.25 -12.67 -9.73
C ALA A 103 -1.10 -12.41 -9.04
N ILE A 104 -1.66 -11.20 -9.19
CA ILE A 104 -2.92 -10.82 -8.53
C ILE A 104 -4.11 -11.45 -9.24
N ASP A 105 -4.89 -12.21 -8.49
CA ASP A 105 -6.12 -12.84 -8.97
C ASP A 105 -7.38 -12.32 -8.23
N GLN A 106 -8.54 -12.91 -8.53
CA GLN A 106 -9.80 -12.50 -7.91
C GLN A 106 -9.86 -12.85 -6.42
N ALA A 107 -9.19 -13.93 -6.01
CA ALA A 107 -9.17 -14.33 -4.60
C ALA A 107 -8.36 -13.35 -3.77
N ASP A 108 -7.20 -12.89 -4.26
CA ASP A 108 -6.39 -11.85 -3.62
C ASP A 108 -7.19 -10.56 -3.46
N LEU A 109 -7.88 -10.13 -4.52
CA LEU A 109 -8.72 -8.93 -4.48
C LEU A 109 -9.85 -9.05 -3.44
N ASP A 110 -10.54 -10.18 -3.41
CA ASP A 110 -11.67 -10.39 -2.49
C ASP A 110 -11.20 -10.45 -1.03
N GLU A 111 -10.05 -11.08 -0.78
CA GLU A 111 -9.43 -11.12 0.53
C GLU A 111 -9.03 -9.72 1.01
N GLN A 112 -8.23 -9.00 0.24
CA GLN A 112 -7.73 -7.67 0.64
C GLN A 112 -8.85 -6.64 0.72
N ARG A 113 -9.87 -6.72 -0.14
CA ARG A 113 -11.09 -5.93 0.01
C ARG A 113 -11.75 -6.17 1.36
N GLY A 114 -11.86 -7.42 1.78
CA GLY A 114 -12.42 -7.79 3.08
C GLY A 114 -11.62 -7.21 4.25
N VAL A 115 -10.29 -7.24 4.16
CA VAL A 115 -9.37 -6.65 5.16
C VAL A 115 -9.59 -5.15 5.26
N VAL A 116 -9.51 -4.40 4.15
CA VAL A 116 -9.70 -2.94 4.13
C VAL A 116 -11.08 -2.53 4.66
N GLN A 117 -12.14 -3.28 4.30
CA GLN A 117 -13.48 -3.04 4.84
C GLN A 117 -13.56 -3.26 6.36
N ASN A 118 -12.86 -4.26 6.88
CA ASN A 118 -12.81 -4.51 8.32
C ASN A 118 -12.04 -3.41 9.06
N GLU A 119 -10.91 -2.96 8.50
CA GLU A 119 -10.17 -1.82 9.05
C GLU A 119 -11.03 -0.56 9.11
N LYS A 120 -11.77 -0.26 8.03
CA LYS A 120 -12.70 0.88 8.03
C LYS A 120 -13.75 0.77 9.14
N ARG A 121 -14.39 -0.40 9.27
CA ARG A 121 -15.39 -0.64 10.35
C ARG A 121 -14.76 -0.49 11.74
N GLN A 122 -13.57 -1.05 11.94
CA GLN A 122 -12.85 -0.95 13.21
C GLN A 122 -12.48 0.50 13.51
N GLY A 123 -11.95 1.24 12.55
CA GLY A 123 -11.61 2.66 12.70
C GLY A 123 -12.83 3.51 13.04
N GLU A 124 -13.94 3.34 12.31
CA GLU A 124 -15.19 4.09 12.55
C GLU A 124 -15.84 3.79 13.92
N ASN A 125 -15.61 2.59 14.46
CA ASN A 125 -16.13 2.18 15.78
C ASN A 125 -15.29 2.71 16.96
N GLN A 126 -14.10 3.29 16.70
CA GLN A 126 -13.32 3.91 17.77
C GLN A 126 -13.89 5.28 18.17
N PRO A 127 -13.70 5.71 19.42
CA PRO A 127 -13.96 7.09 19.79
C PRO A 127 -13.24 8.05 18.81
N TYR A 128 -13.98 9.04 18.31
CA TYR A 128 -13.47 9.98 17.29
C TYR A 128 -13.05 9.35 15.94
N GLY A 129 -13.43 8.11 15.65
CA GLY A 129 -13.02 7.36 14.46
C GLY A 129 -13.35 8.03 13.13
N ARG A 130 -14.35 8.92 13.09
CA ARG A 130 -14.77 9.68 11.90
C ARG A 130 -14.24 11.12 11.86
N VAL A 131 -13.39 11.51 12.80
CA VAL A 131 -12.96 12.91 12.90
C VAL A 131 -12.21 13.39 11.64
N TRP A 132 -11.34 12.57 11.11
CA TRP A 132 -10.57 12.92 9.91
C TRP A 132 -11.45 13.00 8.66
N GLU A 133 -12.38 12.07 8.47
CA GLU A 133 -13.35 12.11 7.38
C GLU A 133 -14.17 13.42 7.43
N ASN A 134 -14.64 13.79 8.62
CA ASN A 134 -15.39 15.04 8.81
C ASN A 134 -14.53 16.28 8.58
N ILE A 135 -13.27 16.28 9.02
CA ILE A 135 -12.34 17.39 8.78
C ILE A 135 -12.10 17.58 7.28
N PHE A 136 -11.80 16.53 6.55
CA PHE A 136 -11.53 16.62 5.11
C PHE A 136 -12.77 17.05 4.34
N SER A 137 -13.93 16.46 4.61
CA SER A 137 -15.18 16.83 3.94
C SER A 137 -15.66 18.27 4.25
N ALA A 138 -15.30 18.79 5.42
CA ALA A 138 -15.59 20.17 5.81
C ALA A 138 -14.56 21.18 5.27
N SER A 139 -13.30 20.76 5.10
CA SER A 139 -12.21 21.66 4.68
C SER A 139 -12.10 21.80 3.17
N TYR A 140 -12.51 20.79 2.41
CA TYR A 140 -12.39 20.77 0.95
C TYR A 140 -13.76 20.67 0.29
N PRO A 141 -14.01 21.40 -0.82
CA PRO A 141 -15.29 21.32 -1.53
C PRO A 141 -15.49 19.93 -2.15
N ALA A 142 -16.76 19.56 -2.36
CA ALA A 142 -17.11 18.35 -3.09
C ALA A 142 -16.43 18.33 -4.47
N GLY A 143 -15.81 17.21 -4.83
CA GLY A 143 -15.02 17.06 -6.06
C GLY A 143 -13.55 17.44 -5.92
N HIS A 144 -13.12 18.03 -4.80
CA HIS A 144 -11.69 18.19 -4.53
C HIS A 144 -11.06 16.84 -4.18
N PRO A 145 -9.85 16.50 -4.69
CA PRO A 145 -9.21 15.21 -4.42
C PRO A 145 -9.01 14.86 -2.94
N TYR A 146 -8.95 15.85 -2.06
CA TYR A 146 -8.79 15.64 -0.61
C TYR A 146 -10.11 15.67 0.16
N HIS A 147 -11.26 15.72 -0.53
CA HIS A 147 -12.56 15.73 0.13
C HIS A 147 -12.92 14.40 0.79
N HIS A 148 -12.49 13.28 0.21
CA HIS A 148 -12.75 11.94 0.73
C HIS A 148 -11.58 11.41 1.57
N SER A 149 -11.87 10.41 2.42
CA SER A 149 -10.84 9.74 3.22
C SER A 149 -10.00 8.78 2.37
N VAL A 150 -8.75 8.56 2.77
CA VAL A 150 -7.82 7.64 2.09
C VAL A 150 -8.35 6.21 2.06
N ILE A 151 -9.05 5.77 3.13
CA ILE A 151 -9.63 4.42 3.17
C ILE A 151 -10.84 4.25 2.24
N GLY A 152 -11.39 5.34 1.72
CA GLY A 152 -12.47 5.32 0.76
C GLY A 152 -13.86 4.99 1.32
N SER A 153 -14.83 4.81 0.43
CA SER A 153 -16.20 4.44 0.76
C SER A 153 -16.41 2.92 0.69
N MET A 154 -17.32 2.39 1.52
CA MET A 154 -17.71 0.97 1.46
C MET A 154 -18.31 0.59 0.11
N ASN A 155 -19.05 1.51 -0.52
CA ASN A 155 -19.69 1.27 -1.81
C ASN A 155 -18.64 1.12 -2.91
N ASP A 156 -17.64 1.99 -2.95
CA ASP A 156 -16.56 1.96 -3.94
C ASP A 156 -15.69 0.71 -3.78
N LEU A 157 -15.34 0.36 -2.53
CA LEU A 157 -14.60 -0.86 -2.22
C LEU A 157 -15.38 -2.12 -2.66
N ASN A 158 -16.70 -2.16 -2.45
CA ASN A 158 -17.54 -3.26 -2.92
C ASN A 158 -17.60 -3.36 -4.44
N ALA A 159 -17.56 -2.23 -5.14
CA ALA A 159 -17.64 -2.17 -6.59
C ALA A 159 -16.29 -2.46 -7.30
N ALA A 160 -15.17 -2.50 -6.55
CA ALA A 160 -13.84 -2.72 -7.10
C ALA A 160 -13.74 -4.05 -7.85
N THR A 161 -13.27 -3.99 -9.10
CA THR A 161 -13.05 -5.16 -9.95
C THR A 161 -11.56 -5.41 -10.17
N LEU A 162 -11.19 -6.62 -10.57
CA LEU A 162 -9.80 -6.95 -10.91
C LEU A 162 -9.29 -6.12 -12.10
N SER A 163 -10.16 -5.75 -13.04
CA SER A 163 -9.80 -4.82 -14.13
C SER A 163 -9.42 -3.45 -13.60
N ASP A 164 -10.21 -2.92 -12.65
CA ASP A 164 -9.93 -1.62 -12.04
C ASP A 164 -8.59 -1.60 -11.31
N VAL A 165 -8.24 -2.70 -10.62
CA VAL A 165 -6.93 -2.88 -9.96
C VAL A 165 -5.80 -2.85 -10.98
N LYS A 166 -5.97 -3.55 -12.11
CA LYS A 166 -4.97 -3.58 -13.19
C LYS A 166 -4.82 -2.24 -13.90
N ASP A 167 -5.89 -1.47 -14.02
CA ASP A 167 -5.89 -0.13 -14.62
C ASP A 167 -5.25 0.91 -13.68
N TRP A 168 -5.22 0.64 -12.37
CA TRP A 168 -4.61 1.52 -11.37
C TRP A 168 -3.08 1.46 -11.37
N PHE A 169 -2.50 0.31 -11.63
CA PHE A 169 -1.04 0.08 -11.66
C PHE A 169 -0.40 0.74 -12.88
#